data_bbfbb87184abf2c2e71b2bf4d4b21b07
#
_entry.id   bbfbb87184abf2c2e71b2bf4d4b21b07
#
_cell.length_a   1.000
_cell.length_b   1.000
_cell.length_c   1.000
_cell.angle_alpha   90.00
_cell.angle_beta   90.00
_cell.angle_gamma   90.00
#
_symmetry.space_group_name_H-M   'P 1'
#
loop_
_entity.id
_entity.type
_entity.pdbx_description
1 polymer ?
#
loop_
_entity_poly.entity_id
_entity_poly.type
_entity_poly.pdbx_seq_one_letter_code
_entity_poly.pdbx_strand_id
1 'polypeptide(L)'
;MSFFDVIIVKPIFNLLLAIYGIIPDFGVSIIILTIIVRLLLWPLVKKQLHQSKAMRKMQPEIVKINKKYKGNPQMRSLALMDLYKKHNVSMFGSIGILLIQLPILIAVYRVVQIFVLSRGELGKYAYDIVKNLPVVNNLINNPDQFNQNFLGLIDLTKHAIS
;
A
#
# COMPACT_ATOMS: atom_id res chain seq x y z
N MET A 1 -12.46 7.66 15.36
CA MET A 1 -11.36 7.48 14.39
C MET A 1 -10.20 6.84 15.12
N SER A 2 -9.65 5.75 14.59
CA SER A 2 -8.47 5.13 15.18
C SER A 2 -7.21 5.94 14.82
N PHE A 3 -6.12 5.74 15.59
CA PHE A 3 -4.81 6.33 15.29
C PHE A 3 -4.34 5.99 13.85
N PHE A 4 -4.62 4.77 13.40
CA PHE A 4 -4.38 4.32 12.04
C PHE A 4 -5.15 5.15 11.00
N ASP A 5 -6.41 5.47 11.28
CA ASP A 5 -7.24 6.28 10.38
C ASP A 5 -6.66 7.69 10.18
N VAL A 6 -6.15 8.29 11.25
CA VAL A 6 -5.62 9.67 11.20
C VAL A 6 -4.29 9.73 10.46
N ILE A 7 -3.40 8.77 10.70
CA ILE A 7 -2.02 8.82 10.17
C ILE A 7 -1.90 8.24 8.77
N ILE A 8 -2.69 7.21 8.43
CA ILE A 8 -2.53 6.50 7.16
C ILE A 8 -3.74 6.69 6.25
N VAL A 9 -4.95 6.45 6.75
CA VAL A 9 -6.16 6.51 5.91
C VAL A 9 -6.46 7.94 5.47
N LYS A 10 -6.40 8.91 6.39
CA LYS A 10 -6.71 10.31 6.09
C LYS A 10 -5.82 10.94 5.01
N PRO A 11 -4.48 10.82 5.06
CA PRO A 11 -3.62 11.33 4.00
C PRO A 11 -3.89 10.69 2.63
N ILE A 12 -4.06 9.36 2.59
CA ILE A 12 -4.35 8.63 1.36
C ILE A 12 -5.72 9.03 0.80
N PHE A 13 -6.71 9.16 1.68
CA PHE A 13 -8.05 9.60 1.33
C PHE A 13 -8.05 11.01 0.72
N ASN A 14 -7.35 11.95 1.34
CA ASN A 14 -7.27 13.32 0.83
C ASN A 14 -6.50 13.42 -0.47
N LEU A 15 -5.46 12.62 -0.66
CA LEU A 15 -4.73 12.54 -1.92
C LEU A 15 -5.65 12.02 -3.03
N LEU A 16 -6.41 10.96 -2.78
CA LEU A 16 -7.38 10.43 -3.74
C LEU A 16 -8.47 11.46 -4.05
N LEU A 17 -8.98 12.13 -3.03
CA LEU A 17 -10.02 13.15 -3.18
C LEU A 17 -9.53 14.37 -3.98
N ALA A 18 -8.28 14.80 -3.77
CA ALA A 18 -7.66 15.86 -4.55
C ALA A 18 -7.48 15.45 -6.02
N ILE A 19 -7.07 14.23 -6.29
CA ILE A 19 -6.94 13.70 -7.67
C ILE A 19 -8.32 13.66 -8.33
N TYR A 20 -9.33 13.15 -7.64
CA TYR A 20 -10.70 13.13 -8.12
C TYR A 20 -11.25 14.54 -8.37
N GLY A 21 -10.85 15.54 -7.57
CA GLY A 21 -11.20 16.93 -7.77
C GLY A 21 -10.65 17.53 -9.07
N ILE A 22 -9.56 16.98 -9.59
CA ILE A 22 -8.95 17.39 -10.86
C ILE A 22 -9.50 16.55 -12.01
N ILE A 23 -9.59 15.24 -11.82
CA ILE A 23 -10.09 14.28 -12.81
C ILE A 23 -11.28 13.56 -12.17
N PRO A 24 -12.53 13.93 -12.47
CA PRO A 24 -13.72 13.35 -11.85
C PRO A 24 -14.02 11.96 -12.42
N ASP A 25 -13.04 11.06 -12.32
CA ASP A 25 -13.12 9.66 -12.68
C ASP A 25 -12.45 8.84 -11.57
N PHE A 26 -13.23 7.99 -10.88
CA PHE A 26 -12.76 7.27 -9.71
C PHE A 26 -11.70 6.22 -10.04
N GLY A 27 -11.89 5.52 -11.14
CA GLY A 27 -10.93 4.50 -11.58
C GLY A 27 -9.57 5.09 -11.95
N VAL A 28 -9.58 6.19 -12.72
CA VAL A 28 -8.35 6.92 -13.07
C VAL A 28 -7.69 7.48 -11.81
N SER A 29 -8.47 8.01 -10.87
CA SER A 29 -7.95 8.54 -9.60
C SER A 29 -7.25 7.47 -8.78
N ILE A 30 -7.76 6.24 -8.73
CA ILE A 30 -7.12 5.11 -8.05
C ILE A 30 -5.79 4.73 -8.73
N ILE A 31 -5.74 4.73 -10.05
CA ILE A 31 -4.51 4.43 -10.80
C ILE A 31 -3.44 5.46 -10.49
N ILE A 32 -3.76 6.75 -10.55
CA ILE A 32 -2.83 7.84 -10.26
C ILE A 32 -2.36 7.76 -8.81
N LEU A 33 -3.27 7.55 -7.85
CA LEU A 33 -2.94 7.35 -6.45
C LEU A 33 -1.95 6.19 -6.27
N THR A 34 -2.19 5.07 -6.93
CA THR A 34 -1.32 3.90 -6.87
C THR A 34 0.09 4.21 -7.39
N ILE A 35 0.18 4.95 -8.49
CA ILE A 35 1.47 5.38 -9.04
C ILE A 35 2.21 6.29 -8.05
N ILE A 36 1.54 7.28 -7.47
CA ILE A 36 2.12 8.20 -6.49
C ILE A 36 2.65 7.44 -5.27
N VAL A 37 1.84 6.55 -4.70
CA VAL A 37 2.23 5.73 -3.55
C VAL A 37 3.45 4.86 -3.88
N ARG A 38 3.50 4.24 -5.06
CA ARG A 38 4.64 3.45 -5.51
C ARG A 38 5.91 4.29 -5.69
N LEU A 39 5.79 5.51 -6.22
CA LEU A 39 6.92 6.42 -6.35
C LEU A 39 7.47 6.84 -4.98
N LEU A 40 6.60 7.13 -4.02
CA LEU A 40 7.00 7.43 -2.64
C LEU A 40 7.71 6.25 -1.96
N LEU A 41 7.27 5.02 -2.25
CA LEU A 41 7.86 3.80 -1.72
C LEU A 41 9.10 3.32 -2.51
N TRP A 42 9.44 3.97 -3.62
CA TRP A 42 10.56 3.58 -4.49
C TRP A 42 11.90 3.39 -3.76
N PRO A 43 12.33 4.30 -2.85
CA PRO A 43 13.57 4.10 -2.11
C PRO A 43 13.55 2.85 -1.23
N LEU A 44 12.38 2.50 -0.70
CA LEU A 44 12.19 1.28 0.09
C LEU A 44 12.28 0.03 -0.81
N VAL A 45 11.66 0.07 -1.98
CA VAL A 45 11.72 -1.00 -2.99
C VAL A 45 13.15 -1.23 -3.47
N LYS A 46 13.94 -0.16 -3.67
CA LYS A 46 15.37 -0.30 -4.00
C LYS A 46 16.16 -1.06 -2.94
N LYS A 47 15.96 -0.76 -1.66
CA LYS A 47 16.59 -1.50 -0.56
C LYS A 47 16.20 -2.98 -0.57
N GLN A 48 14.93 -3.26 -0.86
CA GLN A 48 14.42 -4.63 -1.00
C GLN A 48 15.11 -5.40 -2.13
N LEU A 49 15.25 -4.77 -3.30
CA LEU A 49 15.92 -5.42 -4.44
C LEU A 49 17.38 -5.74 -4.13
N HIS A 50 18.07 -4.87 -3.40
CA HIS A 50 19.43 -5.14 -2.91
C HIS A 50 19.49 -6.35 -2.00
N GLN A 51 18.59 -6.44 -1.04
CA GLN A 51 18.50 -7.60 -0.13
C GLN A 51 18.16 -8.89 -0.87
N SER A 52 17.22 -8.85 -1.81
CA SER A 52 16.87 -10.02 -2.63
C SER A 52 18.04 -10.53 -3.47
N LYS A 53 18.83 -9.62 -4.06
CA LYS A 53 20.04 -9.98 -4.80
C LYS A 53 21.10 -10.60 -3.89
N ALA A 54 21.32 -10.04 -2.71
CA ALA A 54 22.26 -10.57 -1.72
C ALA A 54 21.82 -11.98 -1.24
N MET A 55 20.53 -12.18 -0.97
CA MET A 55 19.96 -13.48 -0.62
C MET A 55 20.18 -14.54 -1.70
N ARG A 56 20.00 -14.18 -2.98
CA ARG A 56 20.27 -15.11 -4.09
C ARG A 56 21.74 -15.49 -4.19
N LYS A 57 22.66 -14.55 -3.95
CA LYS A 57 24.10 -14.83 -3.91
C LYS A 57 24.50 -15.75 -2.76
N MET A 58 23.82 -15.63 -1.61
CA MET A 58 24.06 -16.46 -0.43
C MET A 58 23.42 -17.85 -0.50
N GLN A 59 22.53 -18.09 -1.45
CA GLN A 59 21.79 -19.36 -1.56
C GLN A 59 22.68 -20.61 -1.54
N PRO A 60 23.81 -20.67 -2.27
CA PRO A 60 24.70 -21.84 -2.22
C PRO A 60 25.34 -22.03 -0.84
N GLU A 61 25.65 -20.96 -0.11
CA GLU A 61 26.17 -21.03 1.26
C GLU A 61 25.10 -21.50 2.25
N ILE A 62 23.87 -21.02 2.10
CA ILE A 62 22.71 -21.46 2.89
C ILE A 62 22.49 -22.96 2.72
N VAL A 63 22.54 -23.46 1.49
CA VAL A 63 22.42 -24.91 1.22
C VAL A 63 23.54 -25.72 1.89
N LYS A 64 24.77 -25.22 1.85
CA LYS A 64 25.91 -25.89 2.54
C LYS A 64 25.71 -25.95 4.06
N ILE A 65 25.26 -24.83 4.66
CA ILE A 65 24.99 -24.77 6.11
C ILE A 65 23.85 -25.73 6.47
N ASN A 66 22.77 -25.75 5.70
CA ASN A 66 21.64 -26.64 5.93
C ASN A 66 22.04 -28.14 5.85
N LYS A 67 22.94 -28.49 4.94
CA LYS A 67 23.48 -29.85 4.82
C LYS A 67 24.40 -30.18 5.99
N LYS A 68 25.33 -29.26 6.35
CA LYS A 68 26.33 -29.48 7.39
C LYS A 68 25.72 -29.65 8.77
N TYR A 69 24.66 -28.89 9.09
CA TYR A 69 24.04 -28.92 10.41
C TYR A 69 22.64 -29.55 10.39
N LYS A 70 22.40 -30.51 9.49
CA LYS A 70 21.09 -31.17 9.32
C LYS A 70 20.52 -31.79 10.59
N GLY A 71 21.39 -32.27 11.50
CA GLY A 71 21.00 -32.87 12.78
C GLY A 71 21.01 -31.92 13.97
N ASN A 72 21.41 -30.66 13.80
CA ASN A 72 21.49 -29.69 14.89
C ASN A 72 20.88 -28.34 14.51
N PRO A 73 19.58 -28.14 14.81
CA PRO A 73 18.87 -26.92 14.43
C PRO A 73 19.41 -25.64 15.09
N GLN A 74 19.99 -25.77 16.31
CA GLN A 74 20.57 -24.62 17.02
C GLN A 74 21.84 -24.13 16.32
N MET A 75 22.77 -25.02 16.01
CA MET A 75 23.99 -24.67 15.28
C MET A 75 23.69 -24.16 13.86
N ARG A 76 22.68 -24.72 13.22
CA ARG A 76 22.21 -24.24 11.91
C ARG A 76 21.71 -22.78 11.98
N SER A 77 20.90 -22.45 12.98
CA SER A 77 20.40 -21.09 13.18
C SER A 77 21.52 -20.10 13.45
N LEU A 78 22.50 -20.45 14.29
CA LEU A 78 23.68 -19.61 14.56
C LEU A 78 24.50 -19.37 13.30
N ALA A 79 24.79 -20.43 12.55
CA ALA A 79 25.56 -20.33 11.31
C ALA A 79 24.86 -19.50 10.25
N LEU A 80 23.51 -19.58 10.14
CA LEU A 80 22.72 -18.75 9.26
C LEU A 80 22.74 -17.28 9.70
N MET A 81 22.61 -17.01 11.00
CA MET A 81 22.71 -15.65 11.53
C MET A 81 24.07 -15.01 11.22
N ASP A 82 25.16 -15.75 11.39
CA ASP A 82 26.51 -15.28 11.09
C ASP A 82 26.68 -15.00 9.59
N LEU A 83 26.12 -15.86 8.73
CA LEU A 83 26.10 -15.64 7.29
C LEU A 83 25.36 -14.36 6.91
N TYR A 84 24.18 -14.13 7.46
CA TYR A 84 23.38 -12.92 7.22
C TYR A 84 24.11 -11.67 7.70
N LYS A 85 24.74 -11.70 8.88
CA LYS A 85 25.56 -10.60 9.40
C LYS A 85 26.75 -10.29 8.49
N LYS A 86 27.47 -11.34 8.04
CA LYS A 86 28.63 -11.21 7.14
C LYS A 86 28.28 -10.50 5.82
N HIS A 87 27.10 -10.74 5.30
CA HIS A 87 26.63 -10.11 4.07
C HIS A 87 25.78 -8.84 4.26
N ASN A 88 25.67 -8.34 5.51
CA ASN A 88 24.83 -7.18 5.86
C ASN A 88 23.37 -7.31 5.38
N VAL A 89 22.83 -8.52 5.40
CA VAL A 89 21.45 -8.81 5.00
C VAL A 89 20.60 -9.01 6.24
N SER A 90 19.47 -8.31 6.29
CA SER A 90 18.49 -8.51 7.37
C SER A 90 17.70 -9.79 7.13
N MET A 91 17.63 -10.67 8.13
CA MET A 91 16.75 -11.85 8.11
C MET A 91 15.27 -11.46 7.94
N PHE A 92 14.90 -10.29 8.43
CA PHE A 92 13.52 -9.76 8.36
C PHE A 92 13.27 -8.84 7.17
N GLY A 93 14.23 -8.69 6.26
CA GLY A 93 14.12 -7.73 5.16
C GLY A 93 12.92 -7.96 4.26
N SER A 94 12.59 -9.19 3.93
CA SER A 94 11.41 -9.54 3.14
C SER A 94 10.12 -9.45 3.94
N ILE A 95 10.15 -9.82 5.23
CA ILE A 95 9.00 -9.70 6.15
C ILE A 95 8.71 -8.23 6.46
N GLY A 96 9.76 -7.42 6.64
CA GLY A 96 9.61 -5.98 6.90
C GLY A 96 8.82 -5.26 5.81
N ILE A 97 8.98 -5.65 4.56
CA ILE A 97 8.25 -5.07 3.44
C ILE A 97 6.77 -5.49 3.47
N LEU A 98 6.50 -6.76 3.75
CA LEU A 98 5.15 -7.25 3.92
C LEU A 98 4.44 -6.51 5.06
N LEU A 99 5.13 -6.27 6.18
CA LEU A 99 4.61 -5.52 7.33
C LEU A 99 4.30 -4.04 6.99
N ILE A 100 5.04 -3.43 6.06
CA ILE A 100 4.76 -2.08 5.57
C ILE A 100 3.65 -2.10 4.52
N GLN A 101 3.63 -3.10 3.64
CA GLN A 101 2.63 -3.21 2.58
C GLN A 101 1.22 -3.48 3.10
N LEU A 102 1.08 -4.31 4.14
CA LEU A 102 -0.24 -4.67 4.69
C LEU A 102 -1.03 -3.46 5.21
N PRO A 103 -0.48 -2.56 6.05
CA PRO A 103 -1.17 -1.35 6.47
C PRO A 103 -1.61 -0.47 5.31
N ILE A 104 -0.77 -0.33 4.28
CA ILE A 104 -1.09 0.46 3.08
C ILE A 104 -2.25 -0.16 2.32
N LEU A 105 -2.25 -1.47 2.13
CA LEU A 105 -3.33 -2.18 1.47
C LEU A 105 -4.65 -2.04 2.22
N ILE A 106 -4.63 -2.17 3.55
CA ILE A 106 -5.80 -1.98 4.41
C ILE A 106 -6.29 -0.54 4.32
N ALA A 107 -5.38 0.45 4.31
CA ALA A 107 -5.73 1.86 4.19
C ALA A 107 -6.39 2.17 2.85
N VAL A 108 -5.84 1.68 1.74
CA VAL A 108 -6.45 1.85 0.40
C VAL A 108 -7.82 1.19 0.34
N TYR A 109 -7.97 -0.02 0.88
CA TYR A 109 -9.27 -0.69 0.97
C TYR A 109 -10.30 0.14 1.76
N ARG A 110 -9.92 0.68 2.92
CA ARG A 110 -10.79 1.57 3.71
C ARG A 110 -11.16 2.84 2.95
N VAL A 111 -10.21 3.46 2.27
CA VAL A 111 -10.47 4.64 1.45
C VAL A 111 -11.52 4.33 0.39
N VAL A 112 -11.38 3.22 -0.33
CA VAL A 112 -12.38 2.78 -1.32
C VAL A 112 -13.74 2.52 -0.67
N GLN A 113 -13.78 1.88 0.50
CA GLN A 113 -15.04 1.67 1.24
C GLN A 113 -15.73 2.99 1.59
N ILE A 114 -14.99 4.01 2.05
CA ILE A 114 -15.56 5.31 2.38
C ILE A 114 -16.19 5.95 1.14
N PHE A 115 -15.51 5.89 0.00
CA PHE A 115 -16.04 6.44 -1.25
C PHE A 115 -17.28 5.70 -1.77
N VAL A 116 -17.31 4.38 -1.64
CA VAL A 116 -18.38 3.56 -2.22
C VAL A 116 -19.55 3.36 -1.27
N LEU A 117 -19.27 3.03 0.00
CA LEU A 117 -20.28 2.62 0.97
C LEU A 117 -20.67 3.69 1.98
N SER A 118 -19.75 4.56 2.34
CA SER A 118 -19.94 5.54 3.43
C SER A 118 -19.83 6.99 2.95
N ARG A 119 -20.45 7.30 1.83
CA ARG A 119 -20.37 8.62 1.17
C ARG A 119 -20.75 9.81 2.08
N GLY A 120 -21.68 9.61 3.01
CA GLY A 120 -22.02 10.61 4.01
C GLY A 120 -20.91 10.99 4.98
N GLU A 121 -19.84 10.19 5.05
CA GLU A 121 -18.68 10.44 5.92
C GLU A 121 -17.52 11.14 5.20
N LEU A 122 -17.61 11.39 3.90
CA LEU A 122 -16.57 12.06 3.11
C LEU A 122 -16.03 13.32 3.78
N GLY A 123 -16.93 14.16 4.29
CA GLY A 123 -16.58 15.40 4.97
C GLY A 123 -15.80 15.23 6.26
N LYS A 124 -15.92 14.07 6.95
CA LYS A 124 -15.17 13.80 8.19
C LYS A 124 -13.69 13.49 7.95
N TYR A 125 -13.39 12.89 6.80
CA TYR A 125 -12.04 12.47 6.43
C TYR A 125 -11.32 13.53 5.58
N ALA A 126 -12.06 14.42 4.90
CA ALA A 126 -11.48 15.46 4.06
C ALA A 126 -10.80 16.56 4.89
N TYR A 127 -9.59 16.98 4.47
CA TYR A 127 -8.94 18.17 5.02
C TYR A 127 -9.62 19.44 4.46
N ASP A 128 -9.58 20.52 5.24
CA ASP A 128 -10.25 21.77 4.87
C ASP A 128 -9.72 22.35 3.55
N ILE A 129 -8.44 22.18 3.28
CA ILE A 129 -7.82 22.59 2.00
C ILE A 129 -8.45 21.85 0.82
N VAL A 130 -8.74 20.56 0.97
CA VAL A 130 -9.31 19.72 -0.10
C VAL A 130 -10.80 19.98 -0.25
N LYS A 131 -11.52 20.29 0.83
CA LYS A 131 -12.95 20.67 0.82
C LYS A 131 -13.21 21.94 -0.01
N ASN A 132 -12.22 22.83 -0.11
CA ASN A 132 -12.33 24.08 -0.88
C ASN A 132 -12.28 23.86 -2.40
N LEU A 133 -11.91 22.68 -2.88
CA LEU A 133 -11.96 22.36 -4.30
C LEU A 133 -13.43 22.26 -4.76
N PRO A 134 -13.82 22.94 -5.84
CA PRO A 134 -15.22 23.02 -6.28
C PRO A 134 -15.88 21.66 -6.48
N VAL A 135 -15.17 20.73 -7.12
CA VAL A 135 -15.66 19.36 -7.37
C VAL A 135 -15.83 18.58 -6.06
N VAL A 136 -14.88 18.75 -5.12
CA VAL A 136 -14.92 18.08 -3.82
C VAL A 136 -16.03 18.64 -2.94
N ASN A 137 -16.20 19.95 -2.93
CA ASN A 137 -17.29 20.60 -2.19
C ASN A 137 -18.66 20.13 -2.71
N ASN A 138 -18.80 20.06 -4.02
CA ASN A 138 -20.02 19.56 -4.66
C ASN A 138 -20.27 18.08 -4.29
N LEU A 139 -19.23 17.27 -4.29
CA LEU A 139 -19.32 15.85 -3.92
C LEU A 139 -19.71 15.65 -2.46
N ILE A 140 -19.18 16.46 -1.54
CA ILE A 140 -19.53 16.39 -0.11
C ILE A 140 -20.99 16.76 0.12
N ASN A 141 -21.47 17.79 -0.59
CA ASN A 141 -22.85 18.27 -0.48
C ASN A 141 -23.86 17.39 -1.23
N ASN A 142 -23.43 16.75 -2.31
CA ASN A 142 -24.23 15.87 -3.16
C ASN A 142 -23.52 14.53 -3.39
N PRO A 143 -23.47 13.63 -2.40
CA PRO A 143 -22.74 12.37 -2.50
C PRO A 143 -23.21 11.44 -3.64
N ASP A 144 -24.42 11.63 -4.10
CA ASP A 144 -25.02 10.83 -5.19
C ASP A 144 -24.47 11.19 -6.58
N GLN A 145 -23.81 12.34 -6.72
CA GLN A 145 -23.18 12.78 -7.98
C GLN A 145 -21.77 12.19 -8.18
N PHE A 146 -21.35 11.27 -7.33
CA PHE A 146 -20.06 10.59 -7.42
C PHE A 146 -19.95 9.76 -8.69
N ASN A 147 -18.97 10.08 -9.54
CA ASN A 147 -18.70 9.31 -10.75
C ASN A 147 -17.93 8.03 -10.41
N GLN A 148 -18.62 6.91 -10.36
CA GLN A 148 -18.11 5.58 -10.03
C GLN A 148 -17.52 4.85 -11.24
N ASN A 149 -17.60 5.45 -12.40
CA ASN A 149 -17.16 4.83 -13.64
C ASN A 149 -15.64 4.89 -13.78
N PHE A 150 -15.11 3.94 -14.49
CA PHE A 150 -13.74 3.94 -14.98
C PHE A 150 -13.78 4.26 -16.49
N LEU A 151 -13.18 5.39 -16.88
CA LEU A 151 -13.17 5.90 -18.27
C LEU A 151 -14.57 6.01 -18.90
N GLY A 152 -15.61 6.16 -18.09
CA GLY A 152 -17.00 6.19 -18.57
C GLY A 152 -17.55 4.86 -19.11
N LEU A 153 -16.77 3.78 -19.00
CA LEU A 153 -17.10 2.49 -19.62
C LEU A 153 -17.52 1.42 -18.60
N ILE A 154 -16.90 1.41 -17.41
CA ILE A 154 -17.09 0.37 -16.40
C ILE A 154 -17.56 1.01 -15.09
N ASP A 155 -18.69 0.55 -14.58
CA ASP A 155 -19.18 0.92 -13.26
C ASP A 155 -18.47 0.05 -12.20
N LEU A 156 -17.63 0.67 -11.40
CA LEU A 156 -16.81 -0.02 -10.38
C LEU A 156 -17.61 -0.51 -9.17
N THR A 157 -18.89 -0.15 -9.07
CA THR A 157 -19.77 -0.61 -7.98
C THR A 157 -20.58 -1.84 -8.32
N LYS A 158 -20.66 -2.18 -9.59
CA LYS A 158 -21.35 -3.40 -10.03
C LYS A 158 -20.42 -4.60 -9.92
N HIS A 159 -20.97 -5.70 -9.42
CA HIS A 159 -20.26 -6.97 -9.45
C HIS A 159 -20.01 -7.40 -10.89
N ALA A 160 -18.83 -7.96 -11.16
CA ALA A 160 -18.45 -8.42 -12.50
C ALA A 160 -19.31 -9.61 -13.01
N ILE A 161 -20.22 -10.11 -12.20
CA ILE A 161 -21.10 -11.25 -12.49
C ILE A 161 -22.52 -10.85 -12.09
N SER A 162 -23.24 -10.28 -13.01
CA SER A 162 -24.71 -10.20 -13.00
C SER A 162 -25.22 -10.26 -14.44
#